data_24158f15fbc5b03d3680802891658910
#
_entry.id   24158f15fbc5b03d3680802891658910
#
_cell.length_a   1.000
_cell.length_b   1.000
_cell.length_c   1.000
_cell.angle_alpha   90.00
_cell.angle_beta   90.00
_cell.angle_gamma   90.00
#
_symmetry.space_group_name_H-M   'P 1'
#
loop_
_entity.id
_entity.type
_entity.pdbx_description
1 polymer ?
#
loop_
_entity_poly.entity_id
_entity_poly.type
_entity_poly.pdbx_seq_one_letter_code
_entity_poly.pdbx_strand_id
1 'polypeptide(L)'
;MVARKITLHCDIAVSDIVCTAIREYAHAAYPEGGSECAQVARYTLLELAADIAAGLTENSQSIEISKRPRAMVKAAFEYYFNRKDAVQGITSSHQRQLFAELLEGRTVTTSELQAAVARDNGG
;
A
#
# COMPACT_ATOMS: atom_id res chain seq x y z
N MET A 1 13.84 19.56 -14.33
CA MET A 1 13.32 18.19 -14.37
C MET A 1 12.06 18.06 -13.55
N VAL A 2 11.05 17.45 -14.09
CA VAL A 2 9.78 17.28 -13.38
C VAL A 2 9.88 16.13 -12.39
N ALA A 3 9.50 16.36 -11.16
CA ALA A 3 9.41 15.30 -10.16
C ALA A 3 8.32 14.32 -10.59
N ARG A 4 8.66 13.03 -10.62
CA ARG A 4 7.70 12.01 -10.97
C ARG A 4 6.84 11.69 -9.76
N LYS A 5 5.54 11.71 -9.98
CA LYS A 5 4.57 11.42 -8.94
C LYS A 5 3.55 10.42 -9.46
N ILE A 6 2.99 9.68 -8.55
CA ILE A 6 1.84 8.85 -8.83
C ILE A 6 0.70 9.30 -7.94
N THR A 7 -0.52 9.16 -8.42
CA THR A 7 -1.70 9.50 -7.64
C THR A 7 -2.36 8.21 -7.17
N LEU A 8 -2.55 8.08 -5.87
CA LEU A 8 -3.28 6.95 -5.30
C LEU A 8 -4.75 7.35 -5.19
N HIS A 9 -5.62 6.56 -5.77
CA HIS A 9 -7.06 6.78 -5.72
C HIS A 9 -7.70 5.61 -5.00
N CYS A 10 -8.11 5.83 -3.75
CA CYS A 10 -8.76 4.76 -2.98
C CYS A 10 -9.56 5.34 -1.82
N ASP A 11 -10.44 4.53 -1.26
CA ASP A 11 -11.18 4.95 -0.08
C ASP A 11 -10.37 4.70 1.20
N ILE A 12 -10.93 5.12 2.34
CA ILE A 12 -10.23 5.05 3.63
C ILE A 12 -9.86 3.62 4.00
N ALA A 13 -10.75 2.67 3.77
CA ALA A 13 -10.49 1.28 4.15
C ALA A 13 -9.32 0.70 3.35
N VAL A 14 -9.23 1.01 2.05
CA VAL A 14 -8.08 0.60 1.24
C VAL A 14 -6.81 1.30 1.71
N SER A 15 -6.91 2.60 2.02
CA SER A 15 -5.80 3.37 2.55
C SER A 15 -5.24 2.76 3.83
N ASP A 16 -6.11 2.32 4.74
CA ASP A 16 -5.70 1.68 5.99
C ASP A 16 -4.88 0.41 5.73
N ILE A 17 -5.28 -0.39 4.76
CA ILE A 17 -4.54 -1.59 4.38
C ILE A 17 -3.17 -1.21 3.83
N VAL A 18 -3.13 -0.22 2.94
CA VAL A 18 -1.87 0.27 2.35
C VAL A 18 -0.92 0.75 3.44
N CYS A 19 -1.41 1.58 4.35
CA CYS A 19 -0.58 2.13 5.43
C CYS A 19 -0.09 1.04 6.38
N THR A 20 -0.95 0.07 6.71
CA THR A 20 -0.57 -1.04 7.58
C THR A 20 0.53 -1.87 6.93
N ALA A 21 0.38 -2.19 5.64
CA ALA A 21 1.38 -2.96 4.90
C ALA A 21 2.73 -2.24 4.90
N ILE A 22 2.73 -0.95 4.63
CA ILE A 22 3.96 -0.15 4.59
C ILE A 22 4.63 -0.13 5.96
N ARG A 23 3.87 0.12 7.04
CA ARG A 23 4.42 0.17 8.39
C ARG A 23 4.99 -1.16 8.83
N GLU A 24 4.28 -2.25 8.61
CA GLU A 24 4.77 -3.56 9.02
C GLU A 24 6.03 -3.94 8.27
N TYR A 25 6.08 -3.65 6.98
CA TYR A 25 7.27 -3.91 6.20
C TYR A 25 8.45 -3.05 6.67
N ALA A 26 8.22 -1.77 6.97
CA ALA A 26 9.28 -0.89 7.44
C ALA A 26 9.93 -1.42 8.73
N HIS A 27 9.12 -1.91 9.65
CA HIS A 27 9.65 -2.45 10.91
C HIS A 27 10.33 -3.80 10.73
N ALA A 28 9.83 -4.63 9.82
CA ALA A 28 10.38 -5.97 9.60
C ALA A 28 11.66 -5.94 8.76
N ALA A 29 11.67 -5.17 7.68
CA ALA A 29 12.79 -5.12 6.75
C ALA A 29 13.91 -4.19 7.24
N TYR A 30 13.55 -3.15 7.96
CA TYR A 30 14.49 -2.11 8.41
C TYR A 30 14.32 -1.84 9.90
N PRO A 31 14.66 -2.81 10.76
CA PRO A 31 14.47 -2.64 12.21
C PRO A 31 15.41 -1.56 12.78
N GLU A 32 15.06 -1.08 13.97
CA GLU A 32 15.92 -0.12 14.68
C GLU A 32 17.29 -0.74 14.94
N GLY A 33 18.30 0.10 14.93
CA GLY A 33 19.67 -0.34 15.17
C GLY A 33 20.41 -0.83 13.94
N GLY A 34 19.75 -0.82 12.78
CA GLY A 34 20.40 -1.19 11.53
C GLY A 34 21.32 -0.10 10.98
N SER A 35 21.85 -0.30 9.77
CA SER A 35 22.72 0.67 9.12
C SER A 35 22.00 2.00 8.88
N GLU A 36 22.78 3.04 8.57
CA GLU A 36 22.20 4.35 8.23
C GLU A 36 21.26 4.24 7.04
N CYS A 37 21.65 3.48 6.00
CA CYS A 37 20.79 3.29 4.83
C CYS A 37 19.46 2.62 5.21
N ALA A 38 19.51 1.64 6.10
CA ALA A 38 18.30 0.97 6.57
C ALA A 38 17.41 1.93 7.37
N GLN A 39 18.01 2.79 8.19
CA GLN A 39 17.23 3.78 8.95
C GLN A 39 16.57 4.80 8.03
N VAL A 40 17.27 5.24 7.00
CA VAL A 40 16.70 6.16 6.00
C VAL A 40 15.52 5.49 5.28
N ALA A 41 15.67 4.24 4.87
CA ALA A 41 14.59 3.49 4.22
C ALA A 41 13.37 3.36 5.14
N ARG A 42 13.62 3.06 6.40
CA ARG A 42 12.57 2.96 7.41
C ARG A 42 11.79 4.27 7.54
N TYR A 43 12.51 5.38 7.71
CA TYR A 43 11.88 6.69 7.83
C TYR A 43 11.11 7.07 6.58
N THR A 44 11.66 6.78 5.39
CA THR A 44 10.98 7.05 4.14
C THR A 44 9.63 6.36 4.07
N LEU A 45 9.58 5.08 4.46
CA LEU A 45 8.33 4.32 4.45
C LEU A 45 7.35 4.80 5.51
N LEU A 46 7.83 5.09 6.73
CA LEU A 46 6.94 5.56 7.80
C LEU A 46 6.37 6.94 7.49
N GLU A 47 7.16 7.84 6.92
CA GLU A 47 6.66 9.15 6.48
C GLU A 47 5.65 9.00 5.36
N LEU A 48 5.91 8.10 4.41
CA LEU A 48 4.98 7.85 3.32
C LEU A 48 3.64 7.36 3.85
N ALA A 49 3.65 6.42 4.79
CA ALA A 49 2.41 5.93 5.38
C ALA A 49 1.66 7.06 6.10
N ALA A 50 2.37 7.91 6.82
CA ALA A 50 1.75 9.05 7.49
C ALA A 50 1.13 10.04 6.50
N ASP A 51 1.83 10.31 5.41
CA ASP A 51 1.34 11.21 4.37
C ASP A 51 0.09 10.65 3.68
N ILE A 52 0.09 9.36 3.40
CA ILE A 52 -1.07 8.70 2.80
C ILE A 52 -2.26 8.77 3.75
N ALA A 53 -2.04 8.46 5.02
CA ALA A 53 -3.12 8.49 6.02
C ALA A 53 -3.70 9.89 6.18
N ALA A 54 -2.84 10.92 6.13
CA ALA A 54 -3.28 12.31 6.26
C ALA A 54 -4.00 12.80 5.01
N GLY A 55 -3.59 12.34 3.83
CA GLY A 55 -4.14 12.82 2.56
C GLY A 55 -5.40 12.10 2.11
N LEU A 56 -5.61 10.86 2.52
CA LEU A 56 -6.78 10.09 2.14
C LEU A 56 -7.79 10.09 3.28
N THR A 57 -8.87 10.84 3.08
CA THR A 57 -9.91 11.04 4.08
C THR A 57 -11.27 10.81 3.44
N GLU A 58 -12.33 10.92 4.22
CA GLU A 58 -13.69 10.82 3.68
C GLU A 58 -13.96 11.88 2.61
N ASN A 59 -13.31 13.02 2.73
CA ASN A 59 -13.50 14.13 1.80
C ASN A 59 -12.48 14.15 0.66
N SER A 60 -11.43 13.35 0.74
CA SER A 60 -10.39 13.33 -0.26
C SER A 60 -9.94 11.88 -0.49
N GLN A 61 -10.29 11.33 -1.65
CA GLN A 61 -10.01 9.95 -1.99
C GLN A 61 -8.84 9.82 -2.96
N SER A 62 -8.00 10.83 -3.03
CA SER A 62 -6.79 10.76 -3.84
C SER A 62 -5.67 11.55 -3.19
N ILE A 63 -4.45 11.09 -3.39
CA ILE A 63 -3.25 11.76 -2.91
C ILE A 63 -2.12 11.51 -3.89
N GLU A 64 -1.32 12.55 -4.14
CA GLU A 64 -0.10 12.40 -4.93
C GLU A 64 1.05 12.01 -4.00
N ILE A 65 1.81 11.01 -4.41
CA ILE A 65 3.02 10.62 -3.70
C ILE A 65 4.19 10.56 -4.67
N SER A 66 5.40 10.65 -4.15
CA SER A 66 6.58 10.48 -4.98
C SER A 66 6.61 9.06 -5.56
N LYS A 67 7.02 8.94 -6.81
CA LYS A 67 7.20 7.64 -7.46
C LYS A 67 8.44 6.91 -6.94
N ARG A 68 9.35 7.63 -6.30
CA ARG A 68 10.63 7.09 -5.85
C ARG A 68 10.52 5.86 -4.97
N PRO A 69 9.66 5.83 -3.92
CA PRO A 69 9.53 4.65 -3.06
C PRO A 69 8.60 3.55 -3.62
N ARG A 70 8.13 3.67 -4.85
CA ARG A 70 7.17 2.74 -5.42
C ARG A 70 7.60 1.27 -5.31
N ALA A 71 8.87 0.99 -5.60
CA ALA A 71 9.38 -0.37 -5.53
C ALA A 71 9.34 -0.92 -4.10
N MET A 72 9.63 -0.08 -3.11
CA MET A 72 9.55 -0.48 -1.70
C MET A 72 8.10 -0.72 -1.27
N VAL A 73 7.17 0.09 -1.76
CA VAL A 73 5.75 -0.09 -1.47
C VAL A 73 5.26 -1.41 -2.06
N LYS A 74 5.68 -1.72 -3.29
CA LYS A 74 5.34 -2.98 -3.93
C LYS A 74 5.87 -4.17 -3.11
N ALA A 75 7.11 -4.07 -2.64
CA ALA A 75 7.70 -5.09 -1.78
C ALA A 75 6.93 -5.22 -0.46
N ALA A 76 6.47 -4.09 0.09
CA ALA A 76 5.67 -4.09 1.31
C ALA A 76 4.35 -4.85 1.11
N PHE A 77 3.69 -4.66 -0.04
CA PHE A 77 2.46 -5.38 -0.35
C PHE A 77 2.72 -6.88 -0.44
N GLU A 78 3.77 -7.28 -1.15
CA GLU A 78 4.11 -8.68 -1.29
C GLU A 78 4.40 -9.33 0.07
N TYR A 79 5.18 -8.65 0.90
CA TYR A 79 5.49 -9.12 2.24
C TYR A 79 4.23 -9.28 3.09
N TYR A 80 3.40 -8.26 3.11
CA TYR A 80 2.22 -8.21 3.97
C TYR A 80 1.20 -9.27 3.56
N PHE A 81 0.90 -9.35 2.27
CA PHE A 81 -0.12 -10.28 1.77
C PHE A 81 0.31 -11.74 1.88
N ASN A 82 1.59 -12.02 1.68
CA ASN A 82 2.10 -13.38 1.82
C ASN A 82 2.08 -13.84 3.27
N ARG A 83 2.29 -12.92 4.20
CA ARG A 83 2.36 -13.24 5.62
C ARG A 83 1.01 -13.19 6.31
N LYS A 84 0.13 -12.32 5.83
CA LYS A 84 -1.13 -11.99 6.49
C LYS A 84 -2.32 -12.17 5.56
N ASP A 85 -2.26 -13.13 4.67
CA ASP A 85 -3.28 -13.28 3.63
C ASP A 85 -4.68 -13.53 4.18
N ALA A 86 -4.81 -14.03 5.40
CA ALA A 86 -6.09 -14.20 6.05
C ALA A 86 -6.52 -12.97 6.85
N VAL A 87 -5.62 -11.98 7.02
CA VAL A 87 -5.89 -10.77 7.78
C VAL A 87 -6.32 -9.67 6.82
N GLN A 88 -7.23 -8.82 7.22
CA GLN A 88 -7.75 -7.72 6.41
C GLN A 88 -8.56 -8.18 5.19
N GLY A 89 -8.78 -9.47 5.04
CA GLY A 89 -9.56 -10.00 3.92
C GLY A 89 -8.84 -10.00 2.57
N ILE A 90 -7.52 -9.84 2.57
CA ILE A 90 -6.76 -9.86 1.31
C ILE A 90 -6.24 -11.28 1.08
N THR A 91 -7.08 -12.14 0.52
CA THR A 91 -6.78 -13.55 0.34
C THR A 91 -6.70 -13.98 -1.12
N SER A 92 -7.17 -13.17 -2.05
CA SER A 92 -7.26 -13.57 -3.45
C SER A 92 -6.18 -12.92 -4.31
N SER A 93 -5.81 -13.61 -5.39
CA SER A 93 -4.86 -13.07 -6.35
C SER A 93 -5.41 -11.84 -7.07
N HIS A 94 -6.73 -11.77 -7.27
CA HIS A 94 -7.36 -10.59 -7.86
C HIS A 94 -7.24 -9.38 -6.94
N GLN A 95 -7.38 -9.58 -5.62
CA GLN A 95 -7.20 -8.49 -4.67
C GLN A 95 -5.76 -7.97 -4.68
N ARG A 96 -4.79 -8.88 -4.70
CA ARG A 96 -3.37 -8.50 -4.77
C ARG A 96 -3.08 -7.72 -6.05
N GLN A 97 -3.68 -8.14 -7.16
CA GLN A 97 -3.51 -7.45 -8.42
C GLN A 97 -4.08 -6.02 -8.37
N LEU A 98 -5.19 -5.81 -7.68
CA LEU A 98 -5.74 -4.47 -7.50
C LEU A 98 -4.77 -3.54 -6.77
N PHE A 99 -4.07 -4.04 -5.75
CA PHE A 99 -3.06 -3.23 -5.07
C PHE A 99 -1.88 -2.90 -5.97
N ALA A 100 -1.47 -3.82 -6.83
CA ALA A 100 -0.44 -3.52 -7.82
C ALA A 100 -0.92 -2.42 -8.79
N GLU A 101 -2.17 -2.49 -9.22
CA GLU A 101 -2.74 -1.50 -10.12
C GLU A 101 -2.95 -0.14 -9.46
N LEU A 102 -3.19 -0.13 -8.15
CA LEU A 102 -3.28 1.11 -7.39
C LEU A 102 -1.99 1.92 -7.54
N LEU A 103 -0.84 1.25 -7.51
CA LEU A 103 0.45 1.90 -7.70
C LEU A 103 0.67 2.38 -9.13
N GLU A 104 -0.17 1.94 -10.06
CA GLU A 104 -0.14 2.41 -11.45
C GLU A 104 -1.15 3.55 -11.69
N GLY A 105 -1.83 4.00 -10.63
CA GLY A 105 -2.78 5.11 -10.73
C GLY A 105 -4.24 4.70 -10.88
N ARG A 106 -4.55 3.41 -10.80
CA ARG A 106 -5.92 2.94 -10.89
C ARG A 106 -6.67 3.23 -9.60
N THR A 107 -7.94 3.61 -9.71
CA THR A 107 -8.83 3.75 -8.55
C THR A 107 -9.18 2.35 -8.00
N VAL A 108 -9.00 2.16 -6.70
CA VAL A 108 -9.33 0.91 -6.02
C VAL A 108 -10.19 1.21 -4.80
N THR A 109 -11.32 0.54 -4.70
CA THR A 109 -12.26 0.75 -3.61
C THR A 109 -12.49 -0.56 -2.85
N THR A 110 -13.04 -0.43 -1.65
CA THR A 110 -13.43 -1.59 -0.84
C THR A 110 -14.42 -2.47 -1.59
N SER A 111 -15.35 -1.87 -2.33
CA SER A 111 -16.30 -2.63 -3.13
C SER A 111 -15.62 -3.49 -4.18
N GLU A 112 -14.59 -2.96 -4.83
CA GLU A 112 -13.83 -3.72 -5.81
C GLU A 112 -13.06 -4.87 -5.17
N LEU A 113 -12.50 -4.64 -3.98
CA LEU A 113 -11.81 -5.71 -3.25
C LEU A 113 -12.77 -6.85 -2.90
N GLN A 114 -13.98 -6.53 -2.48
CA GLN A 114 -14.99 -7.53 -2.16
C GLN A 114 -15.43 -8.29 -3.41
N ALA A 115 -15.62 -7.59 -4.52
CA ALA A 115 -15.97 -8.21 -5.79
C ALA A 115 -14.88 -9.15 -6.29
N ALA A 116 -13.61 -8.81 -6.04
CA ALA A 116 -12.48 -9.65 -6.43
C ALA A 116 -12.48 -10.99 -5.68
N VAL A 117 -12.86 -10.97 -4.40
CA VAL A 117 -13.01 -12.22 -3.62
C VAL A 117 -14.08 -13.09 -4.22
N ALA A 118 -15.23 -12.49 -4.57
CA ALA A 118 -16.33 -13.23 -5.17
C ALA A 118 -15.93 -13.90 -6.49
N ARG A 119 -15.10 -13.22 -7.30
CA ARG A 119 -14.60 -13.79 -8.56
C ARG A 119 -13.74 -15.02 -8.34
N ASP A 120 -12.82 -14.94 -7.38
CA ASP A 120 -11.93 -16.06 -7.07
C ASP A 120 -12.72 -17.25 -6.52
N ASN A 121 -13.70 -16.98 -5.66
CA ASN A 121 -14.48 -18.02 -5.02
C ASN A 121 -15.62 -18.55 -5.89
N GLY A 122 -16.11 -17.74 -6.79
CA GLY A 122 -17.19 -18.09 -7.67
C GLY A 122 -16.80 -18.94 -8.86
N GLY A 123 -15.50 -19.12 -8.98
CA GLY A 123 -14.88 -20.03 -9.95
C GLY A 123 -15.28 -19.82 -11.35
#